data_9bc83bbc345907c085cfe773d87579d0
#
_entry.id   9bc83bbc345907c085cfe773d87579d0
#
_cell.length_a   1.000
_cell.length_b   1.000
_cell.length_c   1.000
_cell.angle_alpha   90.00
_cell.angle_beta   90.00
_cell.angle_gamma   90.00
#
_symmetry.space_group_name_H-M   'P 1'
#
loop_
_entity.id
_entity.type
_entity.pdbx_description
1 polymer ?
#
loop_
_entity_poly.entity_id
_entity_poly.type
_entity_poly.pdbx_seq_one_letter_code
_entity_poly.pdbx_strand_id
1 'polypeptide(L)'
;LLTDNRIWKQRTVDIGVVTPEQAMQFGFTGPMLRGSGVEWDLRKKQPYEVYDRVEFDIPVGVTGDCYDRYLVRVEEMRQSNSIVRQCIQWLQEHPGPVMLDDAKLVPPARTDMKQDMESLIHHFKLFTEGYRVPAGQTYQAVEAPKGEFGIYLVSDGANKPYRVKIRAPGFAHLAALDAMSRGHMLADMVAIIGTQDIVFGEIDR
;
A
#
# COMPACT_ATOMS: atom_id res chain seq x y z
N LEU A 1 0.36 -21.43 14.30
CA LEU A 1 -0.79 -21.49 15.22
C LEU A 1 -2.12 -21.54 14.46
N LEU A 2 -2.33 -20.72 13.40
CA LEU A 2 -3.59 -20.66 12.65
C LEU A 2 -3.61 -21.57 11.42
N THR A 3 -2.52 -21.67 10.66
CA THR A 3 -2.47 -22.33 9.36
C THR A 3 -3.00 -23.78 9.39
N ASP A 4 -2.63 -24.54 10.40
CA ASP A 4 -3.08 -25.92 10.54
C ASP A 4 -4.23 -26.11 11.53
N ASN A 5 -4.78 -25.03 12.05
CA ASN A 5 -5.89 -25.06 12.98
C ASN A 5 -7.18 -25.47 12.26
N ARG A 6 -7.80 -26.54 12.72
CA ARG A 6 -9.05 -27.08 12.15
C ARG A 6 -10.19 -26.06 12.16
N ILE A 7 -10.33 -25.30 13.25
CA ILE A 7 -11.40 -24.30 13.39
C ILE A 7 -11.18 -23.17 12.37
N TRP A 8 -9.92 -22.72 12.22
CA TRP A 8 -9.57 -21.69 11.25
C TRP A 8 -9.87 -22.13 9.82
N LYS A 9 -9.46 -23.35 9.46
CA LYS A 9 -9.77 -23.92 8.13
C LYS A 9 -11.28 -24.02 7.88
N GLN A 10 -12.05 -24.50 8.85
CA GLN A 10 -13.52 -24.58 8.73
C GLN A 10 -14.20 -23.21 8.57
N ARG A 11 -13.56 -22.12 9.00
CA ARG A 11 -14.11 -20.76 8.91
C ARG A 11 -13.60 -19.96 7.72
N THR A 12 -12.68 -20.51 6.92
CA THR A 12 -12.00 -19.73 5.84
C THR A 12 -11.90 -20.49 4.52
N VAL A 13 -11.84 -21.82 4.53
CA VAL A 13 -11.81 -22.63 3.30
C VAL A 13 -13.19 -22.62 2.64
N ASP A 14 -13.22 -22.41 1.34
CA ASP A 14 -14.41 -22.29 0.48
C ASP A 14 -15.36 -21.13 0.88
N ILE A 15 -14.89 -20.18 1.69
CA ILE A 15 -15.66 -19.00 2.09
C ILE A 15 -15.23 -17.79 1.25
N GLY A 16 -16.21 -17.10 0.63
CA GLY A 16 -15.98 -15.90 -0.16
C GLY A 16 -15.07 -16.15 -1.37
N VAL A 17 -15.29 -17.22 -2.09
CA VAL A 17 -14.55 -17.61 -3.28
C VAL A 17 -14.77 -16.58 -4.38
N VAL A 18 -13.69 -16.13 -5.01
CA VAL A 18 -13.71 -15.19 -6.16
C VAL A 18 -12.80 -15.75 -7.24
N THR A 19 -13.36 -15.93 -8.45
CA THR A 19 -12.56 -16.38 -9.59
C THR A 19 -11.63 -15.28 -10.10
N PRO A 20 -10.57 -15.60 -10.88
CA PRO A 20 -9.69 -14.61 -11.48
C PRO A 20 -10.43 -13.54 -12.29
N GLU A 21 -11.42 -13.96 -13.09
CA GLU A 21 -12.23 -13.09 -13.93
C GLU A 21 -13.09 -12.13 -13.09
N GLN A 22 -13.72 -12.64 -12.04
CA GLN A 22 -14.50 -11.83 -11.11
C GLN A 22 -13.60 -10.84 -10.35
N ALA A 23 -12.42 -11.27 -9.91
CA ALA A 23 -11.45 -10.41 -9.22
C ALA A 23 -11.03 -9.22 -10.08
N MET A 24 -10.79 -9.45 -11.37
CA MET A 24 -10.51 -8.39 -12.34
C MET A 24 -11.72 -7.47 -12.58
N GLN A 25 -12.93 -8.02 -12.71
CA GLN A 25 -14.17 -7.25 -12.91
C GLN A 25 -14.48 -6.35 -11.69
N PHE A 26 -14.23 -6.84 -10.48
CA PHE A 26 -14.39 -6.05 -9.24
C PHE A 26 -13.29 -5.00 -9.03
N GLY A 27 -12.23 -5.04 -9.85
CA GLY A 27 -11.09 -4.14 -9.69
C GLY A 27 -10.22 -4.46 -8.47
N PHE A 28 -10.15 -5.73 -8.09
CA PHE A 28 -9.30 -6.19 -7.00
C PHE A 28 -7.83 -6.00 -7.33
N THR A 29 -7.05 -5.72 -6.30
CA THR A 29 -5.60 -5.58 -6.37
C THR A 29 -4.97 -6.18 -5.11
N GLY A 30 -3.64 -6.35 -5.12
CA GLY A 30 -2.92 -6.89 -3.98
C GLY A 30 -3.32 -8.32 -3.60
N PRO A 31 -3.33 -8.65 -2.31
CA PRO A 31 -3.66 -9.99 -1.83
C PRO A 31 -5.06 -10.49 -2.27
N MET A 32 -6.02 -9.58 -2.48
CA MET A 32 -7.34 -9.94 -2.96
C MET A 32 -7.29 -10.51 -4.39
N LEU A 33 -6.48 -9.91 -5.26
CA LEU A 33 -6.28 -10.37 -6.64
C LEU A 33 -5.36 -11.60 -6.68
N ARG A 34 -4.25 -11.57 -5.96
CA ARG A 34 -3.29 -12.69 -5.91
C ARG A 34 -3.91 -13.95 -5.27
N GLY A 35 -4.76 -13.79 -4.28
CA GLY A 35 -5.51 -14.91 -3.70
C GLY A 35 -6.37 -15.65 -4.72
N SER A 36 -6.87 -14.97 -5.75
CA SER A 36 -7.65 -15.54 -6.85
C SER A 36 -6.79 -16.10 -8.00
N GLY A 37 -5.47 -16.22 -7.84
CA GLY A 37 -4.60 -16.88 -8.83
C GLY A 37 -3.97 -15.93 -9.86
N VAL A 38 -4.12 -14.62 -9.72
CA VAL A 38 -3.53 -13.65 -10.66
C VAL A 38 -2.21 -13.12 -10.12
N GLU A 39 -1.12 -13.42 -10.81
CA GLU A 39 0.21 -12.93 -10.47
C GLU A 39 0.40 -11.47 -10.90
N TRP A 40 -0.13 -10.55 -10.10
CA TRP A 40 0.03 -9.11 -10.32
C TRP A 40 0.56 -8.43 -9.06
N ASP A 41 1.70 -7.76 -9.22
CA ASP A 41 2.34 -6.95 -8.18
C ASP A 41 3.12 -5.81 -8.83
N LEU A 42 2.82 -4.57 -8.46
CA LEU A 42 3.46 -3.38 -9.04
C LEU A 42 4.97 -3.34 -8.79
N ARG A 43 5.44 -3.89 -7.68
CA ARG A 43 6.87 -3.96 -7.35
C ARG A 43 7.69 -4.76 -8.38
N LYS A 44 7.07 -5.69 -9.09
CA LYS A 44 7.68 -6.51 -10.16
C LYS A 44 7.28 -6.08 -11.56
N LYS A 45 6.02 -5.69 -11.77
CA LYS A 45 5.49 -5.34 -13.12
C LYS A 45 5.83 -3.91 -13.53
N GLN A 46 5.90 -2.98 -12.56
CA GLN A 46 6.29 -1.59 -12.75
C GLN A 46 7.19 -1.16 -11.58
N PRO A 47 8.43 -1.67 -11.49
CA PRO A 47 9.32 -1.39 -10.38
C PRO A 47 9.49 0.10 -10.10
N TYR A 48 9.46 0.47 -8.84
CA TYR A 48 9.71 1.80 -8.34
C TYR A 48 10.68 1.74 -7.16
N GLU A 49 11.31 2.87 -6.82
CA GLU A 49 12.34 2.95 -5.78
C GLU A 49 13.47 1.94 -6.03
N VAL A 50 13.66 1.01 -5.11
CA VAL A 50 14.73 0.00 -5.16
C VAL A 50 14.23 -1.42 -5.45
N TYR A 51 12.96 -1.59 -5.81
CA TYR A 51 12.38 -2.91 -6.02
C TYR A 51 12.97 -3.68 -7.21
N ASP A 52 13.62 -3.02 -8.13
CA ASP A 52 14.41 -3.63 -9.21
C ASP A 52 15.72 -4.28 -8.74
N ARG A 53 16.18 -3.96 -7.51
CA ARG A 53 17.46 -4.42 -6.93
C ARG A 53 17.30 -5.47 -5.83
N VAL A 54 16.08 -5.69 -5.35
CA VAL A 54 15.79 -6.65 -4.28
C VAL A 54 15.14 -7.91 -4.82
N GLU A 55 15.50 -9.05 -4.25
CA GLU A 55 14.96 -10.34 -4.61
C GLU A 55 13.83 -10.72 -3.65
N PHE A 56 12.68 -11.07 -4.21
CA PHE A 56 11.52 -11.58 -3.48
C PHE A 56 10.57 -12.30 -4.45
N ASP A 57 9.75 -13.19 -3.91
CA ASP A 57 8.72 -13.90 -4.66
C ASP A 57 7.35 -13.29 -4.47
N ILE A 58 6.47 -13.45 -5.47
CA ILE A 58 5.08 -13.04 -5.40
C ILE A 58 4.23 -14.28 -5.06
N PRO A 59 3.65 -14.36 -3.85
CA PRO A 59 2.77 -15.47 -3.52
C PRO A 59 1.43 -15.34 -4.23
N VAL A 60 0.93 -16.46 -4.75
CA VAL A 60 -0.32 -16.54 -5.50
C VAL A 60 -1.16 -17.68 -4.95
N GLY A 61 -2.45 -17.44 -4.74
CA GLY A 61 -3.43 -18.45 -4.34
C GLY A 61 -3.92 -19.28 -5.52
N VAL A 62 -4.80 -20.23 -5.24
CA VAL A 62 -5.35 -21.15 -6.24
C VAL A 62 -6.88 -21.12 -6.25
N THR A 63 -7.51 -21.18 -5.08
CA THR A 63 -8.97 -21.30 -4.92
C THR A 63 -9.68 -19.93 -4.93
N GLY A 64 -9.01 -18.90 -4.46
CA GLY A 64 -9.58 -17.56 -4.35
C GLY A 64 -10.52 -17.38 -3.16
N ASP A 65 -10.36 -18.16 -2.10
CA ASP A 65 -11.14 -18.10 -0.87
C ASP A 65 -10.45 -17.28 0.25
N CYS A 66 -11.09 -17.16 1.37
CA CYS A 66 -10.52 -16.47 2.54
C CYS A 66 -9.23 -17.13 3.04
N TYR A 67 -9.11 -18.46 2.91
CA TYR A 67 -7.94 -19.20 3.37
C TYR A 67 -6.73 -18.94 2.48
N ASP A 68 -6.90 -18.94 1.16
CA ASP A 68 -5.84 -18.61 0.22
C ASP A 68 -5.34 -17.17 0.41
N ARG A 69 -6.25 -16.20 0.58
CA ARG A 69 -5.88 -14.82 0.89
C ARG A 69 -5.12 -14.69 2.22
N TYR A 70 -5.45 -15.51 3.20
CA TYR A 70 -4.67 -15.60 4.45
C TYR A 70 -3.27 -16.15 4.19
N LEU A 71 -3.13 -17.24 3.43
CA LEU A 71 -1.82 -17.84 3.10
C LEU A 71 -0.95 -16.87 2.30
N VAL A 72 -1.51 -16.18 1.32
CA VAL A 72 -0.82 -15.13 0.54
C VAL A 72 -0.25 -14.07 1.49
N ARG A 73 -1.04 -13.54 2.42
CA ARG A 73 -0.57 -12.52 3.37
C ARG A 73 0.53 -13.02 4.31
N VAL A 74 0.44 -14.26 4.77
CA VAL A 74 1.49 -14.86 5.61
C VAL A 74 2.80 -14.96 4.85
N GLU A 75 2.74 -15.38 3.57
CA GLU A 75 3.94 -15.47 2.75
C GLU A 75 4.49 -14.07 2.38
N GLU A 76 3.63 -13.11 2.10
CA GLU A 76 4.04 -11.72 1.88
C GLU A 76 4.79 -11.12 3.06
N MET A 77 4.40 -11.45 4.29
CA MET A 77 5.15 -11.04 5.49
C MET A 77 6.55 -11.63 5.53
N ARG A 78 6.73 -12.89 5.07
CA ARG A 78 8.06 -13.52 4.98
C ARG A 78 8.91 -12.84 3.91
N GLN A 79 8.33 -12.59 2.74
CA GLN A 79 9.02 -11.88 1.65
C GLN A 79 9.38 -10.45 2.05
N SER A 80 8.51 -9.75 2.77
CA SER A 80 8.79 -8.40 3.31
C SER A 80 9.98 -8.43 4.28
N ASN A 81 10.07 -9.42 5.17
CA ASN A 81 11.22 -9.59 6.05
C ASN A 81 12.52 -9.85 5.28
N SER A 82 12.45 -10.60 4.16
CA SER A 82 13.60 -10.81 3.28
C SER A 82 14.06 -9.49 2.65
N ILE A 83 13.12 -8.69 2.13
CA ILE A 83 13.42 -7.37 1.56
C ILE A 83 14.08 -6.45 2.60
N VAL A 84 13.52 -6.37 3.81
CA VAL A 84 14.09 -5.56 4.90
C VAL A 84 15.52 -5.97 5.22
N ARG A 85 15.81 -7.28 5.25
CA ARG A 85 17.17 -7.79 5.49
C ARG A 85 18.13 -7.36 4.40
N GLN A 86 17.74 -7.48 3.13
CA GLN A 86 18.55 -7.03 1.99
C GLN A 86 18.82 -5.52 2.04
N CYS A 87 17.81 -4.72 2.35
CA CYS A 87 17.98 -3.26 2.49
C CYS A 87 18.93 -2.89 3.64
N ILE A 88 18.82 -3.55 4.80
CA ILE A 88 19.71 -3.31 5.95
C ILE A 88 21.15 -3.66 5.57
N GLN A 89 21.38 -4.80 4.95
CA GLN A 89 22.71 -5.22 4.52
C GLN A 89 23.30 -4.20 3.54
N TRP A 90 22.53 -3.79 2.54
CA TRP A 90 22.98 -2.79 1.57
C TRP A 90 23.35 -1.46 2.22
N LEU A 91 22.53 -0.98 3.17
CA LEU A 91 22.80 0.28 3.90
C LEU A 91 24.05 0.19 4.79
N GLN A 92 24.37 -0.97 5.34
CA GLN A 92 25.59 -1.19 6.11
C GLN A 92 26.84 -1.14 5.21
N GLU A 93 26.74 -1.65 3.99
CA GLU A 93 27.83 -1.67 3.00
C GLU A 93 28.02 -0.30 2.32
N HIS A 94 26.97 0.53 2.28
CA HIS A 94 26.93 1.81 1.56
C HIS A 94 26.50 2.95 2.51
N PRO A 95 27.30 3.34 3.50
CA PRO A 95 26.97 4.45 4.37
C PRO A 95 26.98 5.75 3.57
N GLY A 96 25.99 6.61 3.83
CA GLY A 96 25.84 7.89 3.13
C GLY A 96 25.05 8.90 3.96
N PRO A 97 24.87 10.13 3.44
CA PRO A 97 24.05 11.14 4.10
C PRO A 97 22.59 10.66 4.19
N VAL A 98 21.98 10.90 5.34
CA VAL A 98 20.58 10.50 5.62
C VAL A 98 19.57 11.61 5.35
N MET A 99 20.06 12.79 4.93
CA MET A 99 19.25 13.97 4.72
C MET A 99 19.67 14.65 3.40
N LEU A 100 18.70 15.17 2.67
CA LEU A 100 18.94 15.99 1.48
C LEU A 100 19.58 17.32 1.89
N ASP A 101 20.55 17.79 1.10
CA ASP A 101 21.16 19.13 1.24
C ASP A 101 20.47 20.11 0.27
N ASP A 102 19.24 20.48 0.59
CA ASP A 102 18.45 21.48 -0.13
C ASP A 102 17.70 22.37 0.85
N ALA A 103 18.19 23.59 1.04
CA ALA A 103 17.60 24.56 1.95
C ALA A 103 16.15 24.95 1.62
N LYS A 104 15.63 24.67 0.42
CA LYS A 104 14.23 24.92 0.06
C LYS A 104 13.28 23.85 0.60
N LEU A 105 13.77 22.64 0.77
CA LEU A 105 12.97 21.46 1.14
C LEU A 105 13.23 21.00 2.56
N VAL A 106 14.44 21.21 3.08
CA VAL A 106 14.87 20.72 4.39
C VAL A 106 14.76 21.83 5.44
N PRO A 107 14.17 21.55 6.61
CA PRO A 107 14.15 22.49 7.72
C PRO A 107 15.58 22.82 8.19
N PRO A 108 15.87 24.07 8.57
CA PRO A 108 17.18 24.44 9.10
C PRO A 108 17.46 23.72 10.44
N ALA A 109 18.73 23.58 10.76
CA ALA A 109 19.14 22.98 12.03
C ALA A 109 18.59 23.77 13.23
N ARG A 110 18.28 23.09 14.34
CA ARG A 110 17.71 23.72 15.53
C ARG A 110 18.63 24.78 16.15
N THR A 111 19.94 24.58 16.03
CA THR A 111 20.95 25.54 16.48
C THR A 111 20.87 26.84 15.69
N ASP A 112 20.71 26.73 14.37
CA ASP A 112 20.72 27.87 13.46
C ASP A 112 19.45 28.72 13.66
N MET A 113 18.30 28.09 13.87
CA MET A 113 17.05 28.78 14.20
C MET A 113 17.12 29.64 15.47
N LYS A 114 18.06 29.37 16.38
CA LYS A 114 18.25 30.14 17.63
C LYS A 114 19.19 31.32 17.47
N GLN A 115 20.03 31.32 16.45
CA GLN A 115 21.13 32.26 16.27
C GLN A 115 20.96 33.12 15.03
N ASP A 116 20.23 32.63 14.05
CA ASP A 116 20.02 33.28 12.75
C ASP A 116 18.53 33.53 12.48
N MET A 117 18.19 34.78 12.18
CA MET A 117 16.82 35.19 11.90
C MET A 117 16.30 34.62 10.58
N GLU A 118 17.14 34.47 9.56
CA GLU A 118 16.74 33.92 8.26
C GLU A 118 16.35 32.44 8.42
N SER A 119 17.11 31.68 9.19
CA SER A 119 16.80 30.27 9.49
C SER A 119 15.49 30.15 10.25
N LEU A 120 15.20 31.04 11.19
CA LEU A 120 13.93 31.04 11.92
C LEU A 120 12.75 31.35 10.98
N ILE A 121 12.88 32.35 10.12
CA ILE A 121 11.84 32.71 9.12
C ILE A 121 11.64 31.57 8.12
N HIS A 122 12.73 30.96 7.65
CA HIS A 122 12.66 29.83 6.73
C HIS A 122 11.91 28.65 7.35
N HIS A 123 12.25 28.28 8.59
CA HIS A 123 11.54 27.26 9.34
C HIS A 123 10.04 27.58 9.46
N PHE A 124 9.70 28.79 9.87
CA PHE A 124 8.31 29.22 10.01
C PHE A 124 7.54 29.11 8.69
N LYS A 125 8.12 29.60 7.60
CA LYS A 125 7.48 29.56 6.27
C LYS A 125 7.34 28.13 5.75
N LEU A 126 8.33 27.28 5.95
CA LEU A 126 8.29 25.88 5.50
C LEU A 126 7.14 25.11 6.17
N PHE A 127 6.90 25.33 7.47
CA PHE A 127 5.85 24.62 8.22
C PHE A 127 4.46 25.28 8.12
N THR A 128 4.36 26.57 7.83
CA THR A 128 3.07 27.26 7.71
C THR A 128 2.58 27.37 6.26
N GLU A 129 3.46 27.66 5.34
CA GLU A 129 3.15 27.87 3.92
C GLU A 129 3.56 26.67 3.05
N GLY A 130 4.66 26.00 3.38
CA GLY A 130 5.25 24.95 2.54
C GLY A 130 6.05 25.52 1.36
N TYR A 131 6.40 24.63 0.43
CA TYR A 131 7.10 25.00 -0.80
C TYR A 131 6.17 24.93 -2.01
N ARG A 132 6.49 25.65 -3.07
CA ARG A 132 5.72 25.65 -4.31
C ARG A 132 6.17 24.51 -5.21
N VAL A 133 5.21 23.81 -5.79
CA VAL A 133 5.45 22.73 -6.74
C VAL A 133 5.20 23.25 -8.15
N PRO A 134 6.08 22.98 -9.14
CA PRO A 134 5.84 23.38 -10.53
C PRO A 134 4.48 22.91 -11.04
N ALA A 135 3.87 23.72 -11.94
CA ALA A 135 2.60 23.35 -12.54
C ALA A 135 2.74 22.08 -13.38
N GLY A 136 1.83 21.15 -13.23
CA GLY A 136 1.84 19.86 -13.92
C GLY A 136 0.88 18.86 -13.32
N GLN A 137 0.88 17.66 -13.88
CA GLN A 137 0.09 16.57 -13.38
C GLN A 137 0.91 15.28 -13.34
N THR A 138 0.63 14.44 -12.36
CA THR A 138 1.28 13.14 -12.23
C THR A 138 0.33 12.12 -11.63
N TYR A 139 0.49 10.86 -12.01
CA TYR A 139 -0.12 9.72 -11.34
C TYR A 139 0.99 8.77 -10.90
N GLN A 140 0.96 8.39 -9.65
CA GLN A 140 1.86 7.38 -9.09
C GLN A 140 1.07 6.37 -8.27
N ALA A 141 1.32 5.11 -8.52
CA ALA A 141 0.76 4.01 -7.74
C ALA A 141 1.88 3.22 -7.06
N VAL A 142 1.59 2.70 -5.88
CA VAL A 142 2.47 1.82 -5.11
C VAL A 142 1.70 0.57 -4.69
N GLU A 143 2.42 -0.53 -4.52
CA GLU A 143 1.86 -1.75 -3.94
C GLU A 143 1.80 -1.60 -2.42
N ALA A 144 0.65 -1.21 -1.90
CA ALA A 144 0.39 -1.16 -0.47
C ALA A 144 -0.03 -2.56 0.05
N PRO A 145 0.05 -2.83 1.37
CA PRO A 145 -0.34 -4.14 1.92
C PRO A 145 -1.76 -4.59 1.58
N LYS A 146 -2.67 -3.65 1.34
CA LYS A 146 -4.07 -3.92 0.95
C LYS A 146 -4.24 -4.08 -0.55
N GLY A 147 -3.32 -3.57 -1.34
CA GLY A 147 -3.35 -3.57 -2.80
C GLY A 147 -2.81 -2.28 -3.38
N GLU A 148 -3.12 -2.01 -4.63
CA GLU A 148 -2.65 -0.82 -5.33
C GLU A 148 -3.24 0.46 -4.72
N PHE A 149 -2.38 1.29 -4.16
CA PHE A 149 -2.70 2.63 -3.69
C PHE A 149 -2.12 3.65 -4.67
N GLY A 150 -2.99 4.46 -5.28
CA GLY A 150 -2.60 5.43 -6.30
C GLY A 150 -3.02 6.85 -5.96
N ILE A 151 -2.16 7.81 -6.32
CA ILE A 151 -2.45 9.24 -6.19
C ILE A 151 -2.29 9.91 -7.56
N TYR A 152 -3.36 10.53 -8.03
CA TYR A 152 -3.33 11.48 -9.14
C TYR A 152 -3.32 12.90 -8.58
N LEU A 153 -2.30 13.66 -8.92
CA LEU A 153 -2.05 15.00 -8.41
C LEU A 153 -1.99 15.99 -9.57
N VAL A 154 -2.65 17.13 -9.40
CA VAL A 154 -2.54 18.30 -10.28
C VAL A 154 -2.03 19.46 -9.47
N SER A 155 -0.93 20.09 -9.93
CA SER A 155 -0.38 21.33 -9.38
C SER A 155 -0.55 22.49 -10.38
N ASP A 156 -0.87 23.66 -9.88
CA ASP A 156 -0.96 24.92 -10.63
C ASP A 156 0.21 25.88 -10.38
N GLY A 157 1.24 25.41 -9.66
CA GLY A 157 2.40 26.23 -9.25
C GLY A 157 2.26 26.80 -7.83
N ALA A 158 1.17 26.52 -7.14
CA ALA A 158 0.97 26.93 -5.75
C ALA A 158 1.63 25.94 -4.76
N ASN A 159 1.55 26.27 -3.48
CA ASN A 159 1.98 25.42 -2.37
C ASN A 159 0.93 24.37 -1.97
N LYS A 160 -0.27 24.44 -2.52
CA LYS A 160 -1.35 23.47 -2.35
C LYS A 160 -1.70 22.84 -3.69
N PRO A 161 -2.01 21.56 -3.72
CA PRO A 161 -2.44 20.93 -4.97
C PRO A 161 -3.78 21.53 -5.42
N TYR A 162 -3.90 21.79 -6.72
CA TYR A 162 -5.16 22.19 -7.35
C TYR A 162 -6.20 21.06 -7.27
N ARG A 163 -5.75 19.82 -7.48
CA ARG A 163 -6.60 18.63 -7.38
C ARG A 163 -5.81 17.42 -6.93
N VAL A 164 -6.40 16.64 -6.04
CA VAL A 164 -5.92 15.31 -5.62
C VAL A 164 -7.02 14.29 -5.81
N LYS A 165 -6.71 13.19 -6.47
CA LYS A 165 -7.57 12.00 -6.55
C LYS A 165 -6.80 10.82 -5.97
N ILE A 166 -7.38 10.19 -4.96
CA ILE A 166 -6.81 9.01 -4.31
C ILE A 166 -7.56 7.78 -4.81
N ARG A 167 -6.82 6.79 -5.34
CA ARG A 167 -7.31 5.45 -5.57
C ARG A 167 -6.95 4.61 -4.36
N ALA A 168 -7.96 4.24 -3.60
CA ALA A 168 -7.81 3.37 -2.45
C ALA A 168 -8.26 1.95 -2.83
N PRO A 169 -7.48 0.90 -2.54
CA PRO A 169 -7.85 -0.47 -2.88
C PRO A 169 -9.10 -0.95 -2.16
N GLY A 170 -9.27 -0.57 -0.89
CA GLY A 170 -10.42 -0.96 -0.07
C GLY A 170 -11.77 -0.52 -0.62
N PHE A 171 -11.83 0.59 -1.35
CA PHE A 171 -13.07 1.05 -1.97
C PHE A 171 -13.63 0.06 -3.01
N ALA A 172 -12.77 -0.47 -3.87
CA ALA A 172 -13.13 -1.50 -4.84
C ALA A 172 -13.42 -2.85 -4.16
N HIS A 173 -12.63 -3.22 -3.15
CA HIS A 173 -12.82 -4.47 -2.41
C HIS A 173 -14.17 -4.50 -1.70
N LEU A 174 -14.55 -3.42 -1.03
CA LEU A 174 -15.83 -3.33 -0.31
C LEU A 174 -17.04 -3.42 -1.27
N ALA A 175 -16.94 -2.87 -2.46
CA ALA A 175 -18.02 -2.93 -3.46
C ALA A 175 -18.41 -4.38 -3.84
N ALA A 176 -17.47 -5.32 -3.71
CA ALA A 176 -17.74 -6.74 -4.00
C ALA A 176 -18.33 -7.52 -2.81
N LEU A 177 -18.49 -6.91 -1.64
CA LEU A 177 -18.94 -7.60 -0.40
C LEU A 177 -20.27 -8.32 -0.61
N ASP A 178 -21.26 -7.69 -1.24
CA ASP A 178 -22.56 -8.32 -1.50
C ASP A 178 -22.39 -9.58 -2.37
N ALA A 179 -21.65 -9.51 -3.44
CA ALA A 179 -21.42 -10.63 -4.34
C ALA A 179 -20.69 -11.79 -3.66
N MET A 180 -19.68 -11.50 -2.84
CA MET A 180 -18.90 -12.49 -2.09
C MET A 180 -19.67 -13.13 -0.96
N SER A 181 -20.71 -12.46 -0.43
CA SER A 181 -21.48 -12.93 0.72
C SER A 181 -22.69 -13.78 0.33
N ARG A 182 -23.09 -13.76 -0.93
CA ARG A 182 -24.28 -14.51 -1.40
C ARG A 182 -24.06 -16.01 -1.26
N GLY A 183 -25.05 -16.68 -0.67
CA GLY A 183 -25.02 -18.14 -0.44
C GLY A 183 -24.23 -18.57 0.80
N HIS A 184 -23.64 -17.63 1.55
CA HIS A 184 -22.93 -17.87 2.80
C HIS A 184 -23.78 -17.54 4.01
N MET A 185 -23.40 -18.04 5.20
CA MET A 185 -24.04 -17.69 6.47
C MET A 185 -23.66 -16.27 6.89
N LEU A 186 -24.51 -15.64 7.70
CA LEU A 186 -24.22 -14.31 8.29
C LEU A 186 -22.89 -14.31 9.08
N ALA A 187 -22.54 -15.42 9.71
CA ALA A 187 -21.25 -15.57 10.41
C ALA A 187 -20.05 -15.57 9.46
N ASP A 188 -20.20 -15.99 8.21
CA ASP A 188 -19.14 -16.00 7.21
C ASP A 188 -18.87 -14.60 6.65
N MET A 189 -19.87 -13.72 6.67
CA MET A 189 -19.73 -12.32 6.28
C MET A 189 -18.64 -11.60 7.09
N VAL A 190 -18.50 -11.95 8.38
CA VAL A 190 -17.42 -11.40 9.22
C VAL A 190 -16.05 -11.82 8.71
N ALA A 191 -15.90 -13.09 8.30
CA ALA A 191 -14.65 -13.58 7.71
C ALA A 191 -14.37 -12.93 6.36
N ILE A 192 -15.41 -12.70 5.53
CA ILE A 192 -15.30 -12.04 4.23
C ILE A 192 -14.88 -10.57 4.40
N ILE A 193 -15.48 -9.81 5.31
CA ILE A 193 -15.06 -8.44 5.61
C ILE A 193 -13.61 -8.42 6.12
N GLY A 194 -13.27 -9.32 7.03
CA GLY A 194 -11.90 -9.45 7.56
C GLY A 194 -10.87 -9.76 6.47
N THR A 195 -11.20 -10.64 5.51
CA THR A 195 -10.29 -10.97 4.41
C THR A 195 -10.13 -9.83 3.40
N GLN A 196 -11.13 -8.96 3.23
CA GLN A 196 -11.01 -7.76 2.40
C GLN A 196 -10.10 -6.69 3.00
N ASP A 197 -9.76 -6.82 4.28
CA ASP A 197 -8.88 -5.91 5.01
C ASP A 197 -9.35 -4.45 4.94
N ILE A 198 -10.63 -4.23 5.20
CA ILE A 198 -11.29 -2.93 5.09
C ILE A 198 -10.88 -2.01 6.24
N VAL A 199 -10.50 -0.79 5.91
CA VAL A 199 -10.39 0.35 6.83
C VAL A 199 -11.34 1.44 6.36
N PHE A 200 -12.35 1.75 7.14
CA PHE A 200 -13.42 2.66 6.70
C PHE A 200 -12.95 4.09 6.45
N GLY A 201 -11.91 4.57 7.13
CA GLY A 201 -11.31 5.87 6.82
C GLY A 201 -10.70 5.98 5.43
N GLU A 202 -10.29 4.86 4.82
CA GLU A 202 -9.85 4.78 3.44
C GLU A 202 -11.01 4.87 2.44
N ILE A 203 -12.19 4.42 2.84
CA ILE A 203 -13.38 4.33 2.00
C ILE A 203 -14.22 5.58 2.09
N ASP A 204 -14.39 6.12 3.31
CA ASP A 204 -15.22 7.27 3.65
C ASP A 204 -14.41 8.58 3.56
N ARG A 205 -13.99 8.96 2.36
CA ARG A 205 -13.11 10.10 2.05
C ARG A 205 -13.89 11.39 1.85
#